data_9cebee771c8f50c1256bb18aa8ed1c31
#
_entry.id   9cebee771c8f50c1256bb18aa8ed1c31
#
_cell.length_a   1.000
_cell.length_b   1.000
_cell.length_c   1.000
_cell.angle_alpha   90.00
_cell.angle_beta   90.00
_cell.angle_gamma   90.00
#
_symmetry.space_group_name_H-M   'P 1'
#
loop_
_entity.id
_entity.type
_entity.pdbx_description
1 polymer ?
#
loop_
_entity_poly.entity_id
_entity_poly.type
_entity_poly.pdbx_seq_one_letter_code
_entity_poly.pdbx_strand_id
1 'polypeptide(L)'
;SEVWEIDPVWVVASDFMLRDEEAVPLVVHPEGCEYRSRMVESLNAVGRNWYVAYQSPDISGLQEAVLQGLGVSALTLPTLVSGMRMLEPGSDLPQMRAIKIGLYLGQKSRSKKAMLLDSWLREALGRREFPESQSIKPRLSIGAD
;
A
#
# COMPACT_ATOMS: atom_id res chain seq x y z
N SER A 1 -18.65 -11.29 6.76
CA SER A 1 -17.40 -10.50 6.73
C SER A 1 -17.34 -9.71 5.43
N GLU A 2 -16.90 -8.49 5.50
CA GLU A 2 -16.68 -7.63 4.34
C GLU A 2 -15.19 -7.60 4.02
N VAL A 3 -14.87 -7.66 2.73
CA VAL A 3 -13.50 -7.62 2.23
C VAL A 3 -13.38 -6.47 1.24
N TRP A 4 -12.37 -5.64 1.42
CA TRP A 4 -12.00 -4.57 0.48
C TRP A 4 -10.71 -4.94 -0.22
N GLU A 5 -10.61 -4.58 -1.49
CA GLU A 5 -9.36 -4.68 -2.22
C GLU A 5 -8.74 -3.29 -2.38
N ILE A 6 -7.46 -3.19 -2.08
CA ILE A 6 -6.68 -1.96 -2.23
C ILE A 6 -5.53 -2.25 -3.16
N ASP A 7 -5.38 -1.41 -4.19
CA ASP A 7 -4.25 -1.49 -5.11
C ASP A 7 -3.10 -0.66 -4.55
N PRO A 8 -1.97 -1.30 -4.17
CA PRO A 8 -0.79 -0.55 -3.79
C PRO A 8 -0.22 0.18 -5.01
N VAL A 9 0.33 1.36 -4.78
CA VAL A 9 0.96 2.17 -5.82
C VAL A 9 2.44 2.37 -5.53
N TRP A 10 3.26 2.33 -6.58
CA TRP A 10 4.68 2.65 -6.49
C TRP A 10 4.84 4.15 -6.32
N VAL A 11 5.63 4.55 -5.34
CA VAL A 11 5.90 5.96 -5.04
C VAL A 11 7.38 6.24 -4.91
N VAL A 12 7.76 7.42 -5.36
CA VAL A 12 9.11 7.95 -5.27
C VAL A 12 9.06 9.42 -4.89
N ALA A 13 10.20 10.00 -4.50
CA ALA A 13 10.30 11.45 -4.42
C ALA A 13 10.06 12.07 -5.81
N SER A 14 9.51 13.27 -5.84
CA SER A 14 9.11 13.92 -7.10
C SER A 14 10.28 14.14 -8.08
N ASP A 15 11.50 14.28 -7.59
CA ASP A 15 12.74 14.45 -8.37
C ASP A 15 13.54 13.14 -8.54
N PHE A 16 13.04 12.02 -8.01
CA PHE A 16 13.70 10.72 -8.11
C PHE A 16 13.54 10.13 -9.51
N MET A 17 14.63 9.67 -10.08
CA MET A 17 14.67 8.99 -11.37
C MET A 17 15.08 7.54 -11.19
N LEU A 18 14.20 6.62 -11.59
CA LEU A 18 14.51 5.20 -11.63
C LEU A 18 15.26 4.88 -12.93
N ARG A 19 16.37 4.15 -12.84
CA ARG A 19 17.15 3.72 -13.99
C ARG A 19 16.78 2.29 -14.38
N ASP A 20 16.50 2.06 -15.66
CA ASP A 20 15.98 0.79 -16.18
C ASP A 20 16.93 -0.40 -15.98
N GLU A 21 18.21 -0.18 -15.95
CA GLU A 21 19.23 -1.23 -15.89
C GLU A 21 19.76 -1.49 -14.47
N GLU A 22 19.44 -0.65 -13.52
CA GLU A 22 19.93 -0.78 -12.15
C GLU A 22 18.94 -1.55 -11.27
N ALA A 23 19.46 -2.21 -10.23
CA ALA A 23 18.64 -2.83 -9.21
C ALA A 23 17.76 -1.77 -8.52
N VAL A 24 16.50 -2.09 -8.29
CA VAL A 24 15.53 -1.17 -7.69
C VAL A 24 15.82 -1.02 -6.20
N PRO A 25 16.13 0.19 -5.72
CA PRO A 25 16.30 0.43 -4.28
C PRO A 25 14.93 0.50 -3.60
N LEU A 26 14.67 -0.38 -2.66
CA LEU A 26 13.39 -0.46 -1.97
C LEU A 26 13.44 0.20 -0.59
N VAL A 27 12.44 1.00 -0.30
CA VAL A 27 12.14 1.53 1.03
C VAL A 27 10.94 0.77 1.56
N VAL A 28 11.11 -0.02 2.60
CA VAL A 28 10.16 -1.03 3.02
C VAL A 28 9.93 -1.06 4.52
N HIS A 29 8.80 -1.59 4.93
CA HIS A 29 8.58 -2.07 6.29
C HIS A 29 9.34 -3.39 6.52
N PRO A 30 9.49 -3.84 7.78
CA PRO A 30 10.03 -5.16 8.09
C PRO A 30 9.27 -6.29 7.38
N GLU A 31 9.90 -7.45 7.28
CA GLU A 31 9.27 -8.67 6.76
C GLU A 31 7.96 -8.98 7.48
N GLY A 32 6.99 -9.52 6.75
CA GLY A 32 5.63 -9.75 7.21
C GLY A 32 4.65 -8.64 6.78
N CYS A 33 5.12 -7.55 6.23
CA CYS A 33 4.26 -6.50 5.67
C CYS A 33 3.75 -6.92 4.28
N GLU A 34 2.45 -6.83 4.06
CA GLU A 34 1.82 -7.18 2.77
C GLU A 34 2.31 -6.29 1.62
N TYR A 35 2.55 -5.00 1.86
CA TYR A 35 3.08 -4.08 0.86
C TYR A 35 4.46 -4.52 0.39
N ARG A 36 5.34 -4.87 1.34
CA ARG A 36 6.67 -5.41 1.02
C ARG A 36 6.56 -6.68 0.18
N SER A 37 5.70 -7.60 0.56
CA SER A 37 5.48 -8.84 -0.17
C SER A 37 5.01 -8.59 -1.60
N ARG A 38 4.10 -7.65 -1.82
CA ARG A 38 3.61 -7.27 -3.16
C ARG A 38 4.70 -6.65 -4.03
N MET A 39 5.55 -5.81 -3.44
CA MET A 39 6.70 -5.22 -4.14
C MET A 39 7.65 -6.30 -4.63
N VAL A 40 8.11 -7.14 -3.72
CA VAL A 40 9.08 -8.21 -4.01
C VAL A 40 8.52 -9.22 -5.01
N GLU A 41 7.29 -9.66 -4.82
CA GLU A 41 6.61 -10.60 -5.71
C GLU A 41 6.53 -10.04 -7.14
N SER A 42 6.11 -8.79 -7.29
CA SER A 42 5.94 -8.18 -8.61
C SER A 42 7.28 -8.00 -9.34
N LEU A 43 8.33 -7.61 -8.64
CA LEU A 43 9.66 -7.46 -9.21
C LEU A 43 10.27 -8.82 -9.61
N ASN A 44 10.13 -9.81 -8.75
CA ASN A 44 10.63 -11.16 -9.02
C ASN A 44 9.90 -11.79 -10.22
N ALA A 45 8.60 -11.54 -10.37
CA ALA A 45 7.80 -12.08 -11.48
C ALA A 45 8.31 -11.62 -12.85
N VAL A 46 8.88 -10.43 -12.95
CA VAL A 46 9.46 -9.88 -14.20
C VAL A 46 10.99 -9.97 -14.25
N GLY A 47 11.61 -10.62 -13.27
CA GLY A 47 13.06 -10.78 -13.21
C GLY A 47 13.83 -9.48 -12.94
N ARG A 48 13.18 -8.48 -12.35
CA ARG A 48 13.81 -7.21 -12.01
C ARG A 48 14.58 -7.31 -10.70
N ASN A 49 15.86 -7.00 -10.72
CA ASN A 49 16.69 -6.99 -9.53
C ASN A 49 16.30 -5.85 -8.58
N TRP A 50 16.41 -6.11 -7.31
CA TRP A 50 16.08 -5.16 -6.25
C TRP A 50 16.98 -5.38 -5.02
N TYR A 51 17.03 -4.37 -4.16
CA TYR A 51 17.66 -4.47 -2.83
C TYR A 51 16.96 -3.56 -1.84
N VAL A 52 17.07 -3.85 -0.57
CA VAL A 52 16.51 -3.01 0.49
C VAL A 52 17.48 -1.88 0.78
N ALA A 53 17.11 -0.66 0.38
CA ALA A 53 17.90 0.55 0.64
C ALA A 53 17.65 1.09 2.04
N TYR A 54 16.43 0.97 2.55
CA TYR A 54 16.04 1.42 3.88
C TYR A 54 14.85 0.62 4.40
N GLN A 55 14.83 0.39 5.69
CA GLN A 55 13.74 -0.32 6.36
C GLN A 55 13.31 0.46 7.60
N SER A 56 12.01 0.64 7.78
CA SER A 56 11.43 1.30 8.95
C SER A 56 10.15 0.60 9.38
N PRO A 57 9.93 0.38 10.68
CA PRO A 57 8.64 -0.11 11.16
C PRO A 57 7.54 0.95 11.13
N ASP A 58 7.90 2.24 11.06
CA ASP A 58 6.99 3.37 11.12
C ASP A 58 6.72 3.96 9.74
N ILE A 59 5.46 4.33 9.49
CA ILE A 59 5.06 4.99 8.23
C ILE A 59 5.76 6.34 8.05
N SER A 60 5.97 7.11 9.11
CA SER A 60 6.66 8.39 9.03
C SER A 60 8.12 8.24 8.63
N GLY A 61 8.81 7.23 9.13
CA GLY A 61 10.19 6.92 8.75
C GLY A 61 10.29 6.49 7.29
N LEU A 62 9.32 5.71 6.82
CA LEU A 62 9.24 5.27 5.43
C LEU A 62 8.97 6.46 4.48
N GLN A 63 8.03 7.32 4.83
CA GLN A 63 7.72 8.53 4.07
C GLN A 63 8.95 9.45 3.96
N GLU A 64 9.65 9.69 5.05
CA GLU A 64 10.85 10.51 5.05
C GLU A 64 11.95 9.92 4.18
N ALA A 65 12.18 8.62 4.26
CA ALA A 65 13.17 7.93 3.43
C ALA A 65 12.86 8.07 1.93
N VAL A 66 11.59 7.96 1.54
CA VAL A 66 11.15 8.20 0.15
C VAL A 66 11.39 9.66 -0.25
N LEU A 67 11.01 10.61 0.60
CA LEU A 67 11.19 12.04 0.34
C LEU A 67 12.66 12.41 0.18
N GLN A 68 13.56 11.78 0.92
CA GLN A 68 15.01 11.96 0.81
C GLN A 68 15.62 11.27 -0.42
N GLY A 69 14.82 10.58 -1.21
CA GLY A 69 15.28 9.93 -2.43
C GLY A 69 16.07 8.65 -2.20
N LEU A 70 15.86 7.96 -1.08
CA LEU A 70 16.56 6.70 -0.80
C LEU A 70 16.08 5.55 -1.68
N GLY A 71 14.88 5.64 -2.21
CA GLY A 71 14.36 4.60 -3.09
C GLY A 71 12.86 4.68 -3.34
N VAL A 72 12.35 3.54 -3.77
CA VAL A 72 10.96 3.33 -4.17
C VAL A 72 10.21 2.61 -3.06
N SER A 73 8.99 2.99 -2.80
CA SER A 73 8.11 2.28 -1.87
C SER A 73 6.75 1.99 -2.49
N ALA A 74 5.98 1.15 -1.83
CA ALA A 74 4.57 0.91 -2.14
C ALA A 74 3.72 1.48 -1.02
N LEU A 75 2.82 2.38 -1.35
CA LEU A 75 1.94 3.04 -0.40
C LEU A 75 0.50 2.99 -0.89
N THR A 76 -0.41 3.30 0.02
CA THR A 76 -1.78 3.65 -0.34
C THR A 76 -1.89 5.16 -0.55
N LEU A 77 -2.89 5.58 -1.32
CA LEU A 77 -3.08 6.99 -1.64
C LEU A 77 -3.19 7.90 -0.40
N PRO A 78 -3.88 7.52 0.69
CA PRO A 78 -3.94 8.36 1.89
C PRO A 78 -2.60 8.60 2.58
N THR A 79 -1.61 7.77 2.31
CA THR A 79 -0.27 7.88 2.90
C THR A 79 0.73 8.59 1.99
N LEU A 80 0.28 9.07 0.84
CA LEU A 80 1.06 9.96 0.00
C LEU A 80 1.14 11.35 0.64
N VAL A 81 2.34 11.89 0.66
CA VAL A 81 2.59 13.24 1.18
C VAL A 81 3.16 14.14 0.09
N SER A 82 3.10 15.45 0.32
CA SER A 82 3.70 16.43 -0.59
C SER A 82 5.17 16.13 -0.84
N GLY A 83 5.61 16.22 -2.09
CA GLY A 83 6.98 15.88 -2.51
C GLY A 83 7.13 14.46 -3.04
N MET A 84 6.08 13.66 -3.03
CA MET A 84 6.02 12.35 -3.65
C MET A 84 5.29 12.39 -4.99
N ARG A 85 5.63 11.45 -5.86
CA ARG A 85 4.86 11.15 -7.08
C ARG A 85 4.64 9.66 -7.21
N MET A 86 3.53 9.29 -7.81
CA MET A 86 3.26 7.91 -8.19
C MET A 86 3.93 7.58 -9.52
N LEU A 87 4.43 6.34 -9.63
CA LEU A 87 4.82 5.78 -10.92
C LEU A 87 3.58 5.18 -11.60
N GLU A 88 3.50 5.40 -12.92
CA GLU A 88 2.43 4.79 -13.71
C GLU A 88 2.53 3.26 -13.65
N PRO A 89 1.43 2.54 -13.35
CA PRO A 89 1.45 1.10 -13.33
C PRO A 89 1.88 0.51 -14.67
N GLY A 90 2.88 -0.37 -14.63
CA GLY A 90 3.36 -1.08 -15.81
C GLY A 90 4.27 -0.28 -16.74
N SER A 91 4.61 0.99 -16.42
CA SER A 91 5.56 1.77 -17.22
C SER A 91 7.00 1.46 -16.84
N ASP A 92 7.40 1.83 -15.62
CA ASP A 92 8.77 1.64 -15.11
C ASP A 92 8.88 0.42 -14.20
N LEU A 93 7.82 0.09 -13.49
CA LEU A 93 7.73 -1.03 -12.58
C LEU A 93 6.45 -1.85 -12.83
N PRO A 94 6.49 -3.17 -12.55
CA PRO A 94 5.33 -4.02 -12.76
C PRO A 94 4.19 -3.65 -11.83
N GLN A 95 2.96 -3.91 -12.27
CA GLN A 95 1.78 -3.75 -11.43
C GLN A 95 1.81 -4.76 -10.28
N MET A 96 1.55 -4.29 -9.06
CA MET A 96 1.41 -5.13 -7.88
C MET A 96 -0.01 -5.71 -7.78
N ARG A 97 -0.11 -6.92 -7.24
CA ARG A 97 -1.42 -7.51 -6.91
C ARG A 97 -2.10 -6.70 -5.81
N ALA A 98 -3.42 -6.64 -5.88
CA ALA A 98 -4.23 -6.02 -4.84
C ALA A 98 -4.03 -6.69 -3.47
N ILE A 99 -4.18 -5.88 -2.43
CA ILE A 99 -4.20 -6.33 -1.04
C ILE A 99 -5.64 -6.40 -0.59
N LYS A 100 -6.02 -7.52 0.01
CA LYS A 100 -7.34 -7.72 0.58
C LYS A 100 -7.33 -7.34 2.05
N ILE A 101 -8.23 -6.45 2.42
CA ILE A 101 -8.45 -6.05 3.82
C ILE A 101 -9.80 -6.60 4.25
N GLY A 102 -9.78 -7.45 5.27
CA GLY A 102 -10.98 -7.98 5.89
C GLY A 102 -11.25 -7.33 7.24
N LEU A 103 -12.50 -7.01 7.50
CA LEU A 103 -12.96 -6.56 8.80
C LEU A 103 -13.74 -7.70 9.46
N TYR A 104 -13.22 -8.18 10.59
CA TYR A 104 -13.79 -9.27 11.34
C TYR A 104 -14.11 -8.82 12.76
N LEU A 105 -15.34 -9.04 13.19
CA LEU A 105 -15.71 -8.85 14.59
C LEU A 105 -15.39 -10.13 15.36
N GLY A 106 -14.51 -10.03 16.35
CA GLY A 106 -14.15 -11.17 17.19
C GLY A 106 -15.36 -11.72 17.96
N GLN A 107 -15.49 -13.04 18.03
CA GLN A 107 -16.64 -13.70 18.68
C GLN A 107 -16.84 -13.28 20.15
N LYS A 108 -15.80 -12.84 20.84
CA LYS A 108 -15.85 -12.38 22.23
C LYS A 108 -16.16 -10.89 22.40
N SER A 109 -16.18 -10.13 21.33
CA SER A 109 -16.36 -8.67 21.38
C SER A 109 -17.75 -8.26 20.92
N ARG A 110 -18.79 -8.70 21.63
CA ARG A 110 -20.18 -8.26 21.38
C ARG A 110 -20.61 -7.09 22.25
N SER A 111 -19.67 -6.29 22.76
CA SER A 111 -20.00 -5.08 23.47
C SER A 111 -20.62 -4.04 22.51
N LYS A 112 -21.51 -3.20 23.04
CA LYS A 112 -22.10 -2.09 22.25
C LYS A 112 -21.03 -1.19 21.65
N LYS A 113 -19.92 -0.96 22.35
CA LYS A 113 -18.80 -0.15 21.86
C LYS A 113 -18.08 -0.82 20.69
N ALA A 114 -17.86 -2.13 20.73
CA ALA A 114 -17.25 -2.86 19.63
C ALA A 114 -18.15 -2.87 18.39
N MET A 115 -19.45 -3.03 18.55
CA MET A 115 -20.42 -2.98 17.44
C MET A 115 -20.52 -1.60 16.81
N LEU A 116 -20.47 -0.54 17.63
CA LEU A 116 -20.45 0.84 17.11
C LEU A 116 -19.17 1.12 16.34
N LEU A 117 -18.01 0.67 16.84
CA LEU A 117 -16.74 0.81 16.14
C LEU A 117 -16.74 0.03 14.81
N ASP A 118 -17.24 -1.19 14.82
CA ASP A 118 -17.39 -2.01 13.62
C ASP A 118 -18.26 -1.31 12.56
N SER A 119 -19.42 -0.80 12.98
CA SER A 119 -20.32 -0.05 12.10
C SER A 119 -19.65 1.21 11.53
N TRP A 120 -18.97 1.96 12.37
CA TRP A 120 -18.25 3.17 11.96
C TRP A 120 -17.11 2.85 10.98
N LEU A 121 -16.30 1.81 11.26
CA LEU A 121 -15.22 1.39 10.36
C LEU A 121 -15.74 0.91 9.00
N ARG A 122 -16.86 0.15 8.97
CA ARG A 122 -17.48 -0.27 7.72
C ARG A 122 -17.96 0.92 6.90
N GLU A 123 -18.54 1.88 7.56
CA GLU A 123 -19.01 3.12 6.93
C GLU A 123 -17.86 3.96 6.41
N ALA A 124 -16.79 4.16 7.21
CA ALA A 124 -15.61 4.92 6.81
C ALA A 124 -14.87 4.25 5.63
N LEU A 125 -14.70 2.93 5.66
CA LEU A 125 -14.08 2.18 4.57
C LEU A 125 -14.95 2.14 3.31
N GLY A 126 -16.28 2.21 3.46
CA GLY A 126 -17.23 2.23 2.34
C GLY A 126 -17.40 3.60 1.69
N ARG A 127 -17.16 4.69 2.41
CA ARG A 127 -17.44 6.06 1.94
C ARG A 127 -16.38 6.67 1.04
N ARG A 128 -15.26 6.04 0.80
CA ARG A 128 -14.17 6.66 0.03
C ARG A 128 -13.74 8.03 0.57
N GLU A 129 -13.39 8.14 1.82
CA GLU A 129 -12.77 9.37 2.36
C GLU A 129 -11.33 9.58 1.84
N PHE A 130 -11.07 9.11 0.63
CA PHE A 130 -9.81 9.30 -0.07
C PHE A 130 -10.00 10.38 -1.13
N PRO A 131 -9.04 11.28 -1.32
CA PRO A 131 -9.16 12.33 -2.32
C PRO A 131 -9.43 11.74 -3.71
N GLU A 132 -10.44 12.27 -4.39
CA GLU A 132 -11.00 11.77 -5.66
C GLU A 132 -10.02 11.73 -6.85
N SER A 133 -8.84 12.27 -6.70
CA SER A 133 -7.92 12.47 -7.83
C SER A 133 -7.10 11.24 -8.23
N GLN A 134 -7.29 10.12 -7.53
CA GLN A 134 -6.40 9.00 -7.73
C GLN A 134 -7.17 7.69 -7.58
N SER A 135 -7.18 6.91 -8.63
CA SER A 135 -7.99 5.69 -8.76
C SER A 135 -7.57 4.55 -7.83
N ILE A 136 -7.93 4.67 -6.55
CA ILE A 136 -8.22 3.46 -5.79
C ILE A 136 -9.66 3.08 -6.15
N LYS A 137 -9.82 1.95 -6.78
CA LYS A 137 -11.12 1.31 -6.89
C LYS A 137 -11.19 0.26 -5.78
N PRO A 138 -11.79 0.55 -4.63
CA PRO A 138 -12.12 -0.52 -3.71
C PRO A 138 -13.14 -1.42 -4.40
N ARG A 139 -12.76 -2.65 -4.66
CA ARG A 139 -13.74 -3.67 -5.03
C ARG A 139 -14.29 -4.25 -3.74
N LEU A 140 -15.54 -3.93 -3.46
CA LEU A 140 -16.26 -4.60 -2.39
C LEU A 140 -16.56 -6.02 -2.86
N SER A 141 -15.95 -7.00 -2.23
CA SER A 141 -16.40 -8.37 -2.34
C SER A 141 -16.97 -8.82 -1.00
N ILE A 142 -18.22 -9.25 -1.02
CA ILE A 142 -18.82 -9.93 0.13
C ILE A 142 -18.34 -11.37 0.04
N GLY A 143 -17.38 -11.74 0.91
CA GLY A 143 -16.97 -13.12 1.05
C GLY A 143 -18.08 -13.91 1.73
N ALA A 144 -18.56 -14.97 1.11
CA ALA A 144 -19.36 -15.96 1.78
C ALA A 144 -18.45 -16.76 2.73
N ASP A 145 -18.77 -16.76 4.01
CA ASP A 145 -18.16 -17.65 5.01
C ASP A 145 -18.76 -19.05 4.88
#